data_afdf254cde32b77ab4d510c18eeca316
#
_entry.id   afdf254cde32b77ab4d510c18eeca316
#
_cell.length_a   1.000
_cell.length_b   1.000
_cell.length_c   1.000
_cell.angle_alpha   90.00
_cell.angle_beta   90.00
_cell.angle_gamma   90.00
#
_symmetry.space_group_name_H-M   'P 1'
#
loop_
_entity.id
_entity.type
_entity.pdbx_description
1 polymer ?
#
loop_
_entity_poly.entity_id
_entity_poly.type
_entity_poly.pdbx_seq_one_letter_code
_entity_poly.pdbx_strand_id
1 'polypeptide(L)'
;MSMSHPMRLVVLLLGLSLAGSLVAAVPAEGDHSDATIDLMTAEGVALVGGGWRYKDVDLVRVPFRAPGADGQPTGAAGTTWDIEPHAGVRGFDDHDWPQIDATTLGLRRGAGRLSFAWYRIQVTVPAQVGAFDTRGANVDFETSIDDYAEVWVDGELPRAFAQSGGSVIKGWNAVNRLTIARNVRPGQKIQLAVFGINGPLSDPPTNYLWMRLAKLSFNRPAAGTSGPVAVEPQEVNIHVDRLDPSIDQLVPPNAKLYKLAEGFQFTEGPIWIRKEGRLLFSDPNANRIYSYDPRPAVLSVYRDHSGYEGADIAEYGQPGSNGLTEDPQGRLTINQHGNRRVVRLEADGSLTVLASHYRGKRLNSPNDLVYRSDGTLFFTDPPFGLPKFFADPRKELPFSGVFRARNGKVSLVSDELDGPNGLAFSPAEDYLYVDNWSAQRKVILRFPVKRDGSIGKSTVFVDMSAELPGEEALDGMKIDVQGNLYVTAPDGVRVYSPAGRHLGTITAPRVVHNLAWGGSDGHTLFLCASDRLYRIDVLVPGMLP
;
A
#
# COMPACT_ATOMS: atom_id res chain seq x y z
N MET A 1 37.58 63.22 34.85
CA MET A 1 38.06 62.15 35.73
C MET A 1 37.07 61.03 35.68
N SER A 2 37.48 59.98 34.99
CA SER A 2 36.74 58.81 34.67
C SER A 2 36.93 57.78 35.76
N MET A 3 35.86 57.17 36.27
CA MET A 3 35.95 55.94 37.03
C MET A 3 34.98 54.92 36.46
N SER A 4 35.55 53.96 35.75
CA SER A 4 34.90 52.78 35.24
C SER A 4 34.72 51.76 36.38
N HIS A 5 33.51 51.22 36.53
CA HIS A 5 33.23 50.05 37.36
C HIS A 5 32.99 48.85 36.43
N PRO A 6 33.61 47.70 36.72
CA PRO A 6 33.35 46.48 35.94
C PRO A 6 32.10 45.77 36.49
N MET A 7 31.17 45.51 35.62
CA MET A 7 29.98 44.69 35.87
C MET A 7 30.40 43.22 35.90
N ARG A 8 30.32 42.60 37.07
CA ARG A 8 30.49 41.14 37.21
C ARG A 8 29.27 40.44 36.70
N LEU A 9 29.46 39.69 35.63
CA LEU A 9 28.45 38.76 35.08
C LEU A 9 28.42 37.52 35.98
N VAL A 10 27.33 37.34 36.73
CA VAL A 10 27.04 36.09 37.44
C VAL A 10 26.39 35.15 36.48
N VAL A 11 27.12 34.13 36.02
CA VAL A 11 26.56 33.04 35.23
C VAL A 11 25.90 32.05 36.19
N LEU A 12 24.58 32.07 36.24
CA LEU A 12 23.79 31.02 36.90
C LEU A 12 23.78 29.77 36.00
N LEU A 13 24.55 28.78 36.34
CA LEU A 13 24.43 27.44 35.73
C LEU A 13 23.16 26.78 36.28
N LEU A 14 22.07 26.88 35.54
CA LEU A 14 20.91 25.99 35.70
C LEU A 14 21.27 24.65 35.10
N GLY A 15 21.57 23.67 35.95
CA GLY A 15 21.68 22.27 35.56
C GLY A 15 20.32 21.74 35.14
N LEU A 16 20.03 21.76 33.82
CA LEU A 16 18.96 20.92 33.27
C LEU A 16 19.49 19.47 33.25
N SER A 17 19.00 18.67 34.17
CA SER A 17 19.05 17.21 34.06
C SER A 17 18.12 16.83 32.92
N LEU A 18 18.67 16.61 31.72
CA LEU A 18 18.02 15.89 30.65
C LEU A 18 17.85 14.44 31.13
N ALA A 19 16.70 14.16 31.75
CA ALA A 19 16.18 12.81 31.79
C ALA A 19 15.85 12.43 30.35
N GLY A 20 16.82 11.83 29.67
CA GLY A 20 16.59 11.17 28.39
C GLY A 20 15.54 10.09 28.62
N SER A 21 14.31 10.36 28.18
CA SER A 21 13.33 9.32 27.98
C SER A 21 13.96 8.38 26.93
N LEU A 22 14.48 7.25 27.40
CA LEU A 22 14.68 6.09 26.56
C LEU A 22 13.29 5.77 26.00
N VAL A 23 13.03 6.24 24.79
CA VAL A 23 12.00 5.64 23.96
C VAL A 23 12.49 4.21 23.76
N ALA A 24 11.94 3.31 24.56
CA ALA A 24 12.11 1.89 24.32
C ALA A 24 11.72 1.66 22.88
N ALA A 25 12.68 1.23 22.05
CA ALA A 25 12.40 0.74 20.72
C ALA A 25 11.29 -0.28 20.90
N VAL A 26 10.14 -0.02 20.26
CA VAL A 26 9.08 -1.02 20.16
C VAL A 26 9.78 -2.25 19.58
N PRO A 27 9.74 -3.42 20.24
CA PRO A 27 10.32 -4.62 19.67
C PRO A 27 9.70 -4.78 18.28
N ALA A 28 10.53 -4.94 17.26
CA ALA A 28 10.08 -5.34 15.94
C ALA A 28 9.20 -6.57 16.19
N GLU A 29 7.93 -6.50 15.82
CA GLU A 29 6.99 -7.63 15.89
C GLU A 29 7.69 -8.83 15.27
N GLY A 30 7.66 -9.96 15.98
CA GLY A 30 8.50 -11.12 15.74
C GLY A 30 8.54 -11.49 14.24
N ASP A 31 9.74 -11.72 13.78
CA ASP A 31 10.05 -12.18 12.42
C ASP A 31 9.40 -13.58 12.21
N HIS A 32 8.18 -13.60 11.72
CA HIS A 32 7.46 -14.84 11.38
C HIS A 32 7.82 -15.29 9.96
N SER A 33 9.11 -15.33 9.64
CA SER A 33 9.58 -16.01 8.44
C SER A 33 9.58 -17.52 8.67
N ASP A 34 9.03 -18.29 7.72
CA ASP A 34 9.01 -19.75 7.79
C ASP A 34 10.42 -20.33 7.71
N ALA A 35 11.33 -19.65 7.01
CA ALA A 35 12.74 -19.99 6.95
C ALA A 35 13.59 -18.75 6.58
N THR A 36 14.86 -18.74 7.00
CA THR A 36 15.77 -17.63 6.71
C THR A 36 17.13 -18.13 6.24
N ILE A 37 17.79 -17.31 5.41
CA ILE A 37 19.19 -17.48 5.00
C ILE A 37 19.93 -16.20 5.34
N ASP A 38 20.96 -16.30 6.16
CA ASP A 38 21.85 -15.18 6.46
C ASP A 38 22.95 -15.10 5.40
N LEU A 39 22.86 -14.13 4.51
CA LEU A 39 23.84 -13.89 3.45
C LEU A 39 25.15 -13.23 3.92
N MET A 40 25.27 -12.98 5.23
CA MET A 40 26.51 -12.54 5.86
C MET A 40 27.36 -13.71 6.35
N THR A 41 26.94 -14.94 6.09
CA THR A 41 27.68 -16.17 6.49
C THR A 41 28.17 -16.94 5.27
N ALA A 42 29.25 -17.69 5.43
CA ALA A 42 29.74 -18.59 4.39
C ALA A 42 28.72 -19.67 4.01
N GLU A 43 27.97 -20.17 4.98
CA GLU A 43 26.92 -21.18 4.78
C GLU A 43 25.74 -20.60 4.00
N GLY A 44 25.30 -19.37 4.32
CA GLY A 44 24.18 -18.73 3.64
C GLY A 44 24.49 -18.44 2.17
N VAL A 45 25.66 -17.92 1.84
CA VAL A 45 26.05 -17.67 0.44
C VAL A 45 26.27 -18.96 -0.33
N ALA A 46 26.80 -20.00 0.32
CA ALA A 46 26.94 -21.33 -0.29
C ALA A 46 25.57 -21.95 -0.62
N LEU A 47 24.59 -21.80 0.29
CA LEU A 47 23.24 -22.34 0.11
C LEU A 47 22.52 -21.72 -1.09
N VAL A 48 22.75 -20.45 -1.37
CA VAL A 48 22.19 -19.75 -2.55
C VAL A 48 23.07 -19.88 -3.80
N GLY A 49 24.20 -20.57 -3.70
CA GLY A 49 25.16 -20.74 -4.81
C GLY A 49 25.72 -19.42 -5.32
N GLY A 50 25.78 -18.39 -4.46
CA GLY A 50 26.21 -17.03 -4.77
C GLY A 50 27.51 -16.66 -4.08
N GLY A 51 27.99 -15.44 -4.38
CA GLY A 51 29.10 -14.82 -3.69
C GLY A 51 29.00 -13.31 -3.84
N TRP A 52 29.28 -12.58 -2.78
CA TRP A 52 29.23 -11.12 -2.82
C TRP A 52 30.36 -10.56 -3.64
N ARG A 53 30.05 -9.60 -4.51
CA ARG A 53 31.00 -8.77 -5.23
C ARG A 53 30.86 -7.33 -4.79
N TYR A 54 31.97 -6.62 -4.75
CA TYR A 54 32.03 -5.24 -4.25
C TYR A 54 32.79 -4.34 -5.19
N LYS A 55 32.31 -3.11 -5.36
CA LYS A 55 32.97 -2.08 -6.12
C LYS A 55 32.68 -0.71 -5.53
N ASP A 56 33.75 0.05 -5.24
CA ASP A 56 33.60 1.50 -5.00
C ASP A 56 33.07 2.19 -6.26
N VAL A 57 32.29 3.24 -6.06
CA VAL A 57 31.67 4.01 -7.12
C VAL A 57 32.38 5.34 -7.25
N ASP A 58 32.75 5.70 -8.49
CA ASP A 58 33.34 6.98 -8.82
C ASP A 58 32.25 8.02 -9.13
N LEU A 59 32.44 9.26 -8.68
CA LEU A 59 31.64 10.40 -9.08
C LEU A 59 32.28 11.06 -10.29
N VAL A 60 31.60 11.03 -11.43
CA VAL A 60 32.08 11.59 -12.69
C VAL A 60 31.28 12.82 -13.10
N ARG A 61 31.92 13.79 -13.75
CA ARG A 61 31.26 14.96 -14.32
C ARG A 61 30.69 14.60 -15.69
N VAL A 62 29.39 14.82 -15.86
CA VAL A 62 28.69 14.55 -17.12
C VAL A 62 27.99 15.80 -17.66
N PRO A 63 27.84 15.93 -18.99
CA PRO A 63 27.02 16.98 -19.58
C PRO A 63 25.56 16.87 -19.10
N PHE A 64 24.96 18.00 -18.84
CA PHE A 64 23.57 18.12 -18.39
C PHE A 64 22.86 19.19 -19.18
N ARG A 65 21.57 19.00 -19.45
CA ARG A 65 20.67 20.05 -19.90
C ARG A 65 19.53 20.19 -18.90
N ALA A 66 19.27 21.43 -18.50
CA ALA A 66 18.15 21.75 -17.63
C ALA A 66 16.82 21.35 -18.29
N PRO A 67 15.78 21.05 -17.51
CA PRO A 67 14.43 20.86 -18.05
C PRO A 67 13.96 22.11 -18.79
N GLY A 68 13.42 21.91 -20.00
CA GLY A 68 12.66 22.94 -20.73
C GLY A 68 11.24 23.09 -20.18
N ALA A 69 10.44 23.93 -20.83
CA ALA A 69 9.05 24.17 -20.44
C ALA A 69 8.16 22.92 -20.52
N ASP A 70 8.56 21.94 -21.31
CA ASP A 70 7.91 20.63 -21.50
C ASP A 70 8.47 19.54 -20.55
N GLY A 71 9.38 19.91 -19.64
CA GLY A 71 10.05 18.96 -18.74
C GLY A 71 11.14 18.11 -19.43
N GLN A 72 11.35 18.25 -20.74
CA GLN A 72 12.41 17.55 -21.47
C GLN A 72 13.78 18.26 -21.29
N PRO A 73 14.91 17.58 -21.46
CA PRO A 73 16.25 18.16 -21.27
C PRO A 73 16.65 19.08 -22.45
N THR A 74 15.85 20.12 -22.69
CA THR A 74 16.00 21.09 -23.78
C THR A 74 16.48 22.45 -23.33
N GLY A 75 16.60 22.68 -22.01
CA GLY A 75 17.02 23.96 -21.42
C GLY A 75 18.53 24.20 -21.49
N ALA A 76 19.03 25.09 -20.62
CA ALA A 76 20.43 25.51 -20.60
C ALA A 76 21.38 24.32 -20.42
N ALA A 77 22.47 24.32 -21.21
CA ALA A 77 23.53 23.33 -21.07
C ALA A 77 24.40 23.63 -19.83
N GLY A 78 24.78 22.59 -19.11
CA GLY A 78 25.63 22.63 -17.93
C GLY A 78 26.37 21.32 -17.72
N THR A 79 26.94 21.14 -16.54
CA THR A 79 27.50 19.87 -16.07
C THR A 79 26.92 19.50 -14.73
N THR A 80 26.69 18.20 -14.51
CA THR A 80 26.25 17.63 -13.22
C THR A 80 27.18 16.48 -12.84
N TRP A 81 26.87 15.82 -11.74
CA TRP A 81 27.59 14.64 -11.31
C TRP A 81 26.74 13.40 -11.60
N ASP A 82 27.40 12.34 -11.97
CA ASP A 82 26.83 11.01 -12.14
C ASP A 82 27.71 9.98 -11.43
N ILE A 83 27.24 8.77 -11.30
CA ILE A 83 27.96 7.66 -10.67
C ILE A 83 28.45 6.69 -11.74
N GLU A 84 29.63 6.14 -11.56
CA GLU A 84 30.13 5.01 -12.36
C GLU A 84 30.71 3.93 -11.45
N PRO A 85 30.32 2.65 -11.67
CA PRO A 85 29.44 2.13 -12.71
C PRO A 85 27.94 2.18 -12.30
N HIS A 86 27.04 2.16 -13.29
CA HIS A 86 25.59 1.97 -13.11
C HIS A 86 25.26 0.48 -12.96
N ALA A 87 25.64 -0.13 -11.86
CA ALA A 87 25.59 -1.58 -11.69
C ALA A 87 24.24 -2.13 -11.20
N GLY A 88 23.22 -1.28 -11.08
CA GLY A 88 21.83 -1.72 -10.83
C GLY A 88 21.16 -2.40 -12.02
N VAL A 89 21.59 -2.08 -13.26
CA VAL A 89 20.91 -2.53 -14.48
C VAL A 89 21.02 -4.05 -14.70
N ARG A 90 19.97 -4.60 -15.35
CA ARG A 90 19.93 -6.02 -15.70
C ARG A 90 21.09 -6.39 -16.64
N GLY A 91 21.76 -7.52 -16.37
CA GLY A 91 22.83 -8.02 -17.21
C GLY A 91 24.14 -7.25 -17.09
N PHE A 92 24.26 -6.37 -16.09
CA PHE A 92 25.55 -5.74 -15.81
C PHE A 92 26.61 -6.80 -15.53
N ASP A 93 27.74 -6.70 -16.25
CA ASP A 93 28.86 -7.61 -16.10
C ASP A 93 29.74 -7.18 -14.93
N ASP A 94 29.76 -7.98 -13.88
CA ASP A 94 30.54 -7.75 -12.67
C ASP A 94 31.64 -8.81 -12.48
N HIS A 95 31.96 -9.59 -13.54
CA HIS A 95 32.90 -10.72 -13.43
C HIS A 95 34.30 -10.30 -12.95
N ASP A 96 34.73 -9.09 -13.30
CA ASP A 96 36.04 -8.53 -12.91
C ASP A 96 36.04 -7.93 -11.49
N TRP A 97 34.89 -7.87 -10.84
CA TRP A 97 34.84 -7.29 -9.50
C TRP A 97 35.38 -8.25 -8.45
N PRO A 98 36.09 -7.71 -7.44
CA PRO A 98 36.53 -8.52 -6.32
C PRO A 98 35.35 -9.25 -5.65
N GLN A 99 35.50 -10.54 -5.46
CA GLN A 99 34.66 -11.25 -4.51
C GLN A 99 35.12 -10.92 -3.08
N ILE A 100 34.15 -10.66 -2.22
CA ILE A 100 34.40 -10.44 -0.79
C ILE A 100 33.79 -11.58 0.01
N ASP A 101 34.49 -11.95 1.08
CA ASP A 101 33.97 -12.92 2.04
C ASP A 101 32.70 -12.38 2.70
N ALA A 102 31.64 -13.15 2.73
CA ALA A 102 30.36 -12.78 3.31
C ALA A 102 30.51 -12.35 4.79
N THR A 103 31.39 -13.02 5.55
CA THR A 103 31.64 -12.69 6.96
C THR A 103 32.32 -11.33 7.14
N THR A 104 32.83 -10.73 6.06
CA THR A 104 33.47 -9.41 6.06
C THR A 104 32.57 -8.28 5.62
N LEU A 105 31.30 -8.54 5.29
CA LEU A 105 30.34 -7.49 4.87
C LEU A 105 30.19 -6.38 5.91
N GLY A 106 30.28 -6.70 7.18
CA GLY A 106 30.25 -5.76 8.29
C GLY A 106 31.52 -4.94 8.50
N LEU A 107 32.57 -5.14 7.68
CA LEU A 107 33.79 -4.32 7.77
C LEU A 107 33.61 -3.00 7.00
N ARG A 108 34.20 -1.94 7.56
CA ARG A 108 34.18 -0.61 6.94
C ARG A 108 34.95 -0.59 5.62
N ARG A 109 34.35 -0.03 4.58
CA ARG A 109 34.89 0.14 3.23
C ARG A 109 34.68 1.57 2.74
N GLY A 110 35.36 1.94 1.65
CA GLY A 110 35.17 3.23 0.99
C GLY A 110 36.28 4.25 1.27
N ALA A 111 36.13 5.44 0.72
CA ALA A 111 37.16 6.47 0.65
C ALA A 111 37.26 7.40 1.89
N GLY A 112 36.35 7.28 2.85
CA GLY A 112 36.43 7.97 4.15
C GLY A 112 35.84 9.37 4.24
N ARG A 113 35.49 10.06 3.15
CA ARG A 113 34.79 11.37 3.17
C ARG A 113 33.36 11.29 2.68
N LEU A 114 33.19 10.61 1.60
CA LEU A 114 31.92 10.32 0.96
C LEU A 114 32.13 8.96 0.33
N SER A 115 31.35 7.99 0.71
CA SER A 115 31.51 6.62 0.24
C SER A 115 30.26 6.18 -0.50
N PHE A 116 30.49 5.75 -1.75
CA PHE A 116 29.47 5.12 -2.58
C PHE A 116 30.01 3.77 -3.01
N ALA A 117 29.17 2.74 -2.93
CA ALA A 117 29.61 1.42 -3.38
C ALA A 117 28.43 0.56 -3.83
N TRP A 118 28.74 -0.38 -4.70
CA TRP A 118 27.87 -1.47 -5.07
C TRP A 118 28.27 -2.77 -4.35
N TYR A 119 27.27 -3.44 -3.79
CA TYR A 119 27.32 -4.83 -3.37
C TYR A 119 26.41 -5.63 -4.30
N ARG A 120 26.93 -6.70 -4.91
CA ARG A 120 26.15 -7.53 -5.84
C ARG A 120 26.25 -9.00 -5.47
N ILE A 121 25.12 -9.72 -5.57
CA ILE A 121 25.07 -11.16 -5.39
C ILE A 121 24.00 -11.75 -6.30
N GLN A 122 24.30 -12.84 -6.98
CA GLN A 122 23.29 -13.65 -7.63
C GLN A 122 22.81 -14.75 -6.66
N VAL A 123 21.53 -14.71 -6.32
CA VAL A 123 20.86 -15.69 -5.48
C VAL A 123 20.25 -16.75 -6.38
N THR A 124 20.55 -18.01 -6.14
CA THR A 124 19.81 -19.15 -6.68
C THR A 124 18.90 -19.68 -5.57
N VAL A 125 17.59 -19.68 -5.78
CA VAL A 125 16.63 -20.18 -4.79
C VAL A 125 16.91 -21.65 -4.53
N PRO A 126 17.30 -22.05 -3.30
CA PRO A 126 17.52 -23.45 -2.96
C PRO A 126 16.19 -24.21 -2.94
N ALA A 127 16.23 -25.54 -3.09
CA ALA A 127 15.03 -26.36 -3.00
C ALA A 127 14.44 -26.39 -1.58
N GLN A 128 15.34 -26.31 -0.58
CA GLN A 128 14.97 -26.32 0.84
C GLN A 128 15.85 -25.37 1.64
N VAL A 129 15.28 -24.82 2.71
CA VAL A 129 15.99 -24.07 3.76
C VAL A 129 15.67 -24.74 5.09
N GLY A 130 16.61 -25.52 5.63
CA GLY A 130 16.31 -26.46 6.71
C GLY A 130 15.25 -27.48 6.27
N ALA A 131 14.14 -27.55 6.99
CA ALA A 131 13.00 -28.42 6.63
C ALA A 131 11.97 -27.74 5.71
N PHE A 132 12.15 -26.47 5.37
CA PHE A 132 11.20 -25.68 4.59
C PHE A 132 11.41 -25.89 3.08
N ASP A 133 10.37 -26.35 2.36
CA ASP A 133 10.33 -26.38 0.89
C ASP A 133 10.06 -24.97 0.36
N THR A 134 10.97 -24.43 -0.44
CA THR A 134 10.88 -23.05 -0.95
C THR A 134 9.93 -22.87 -2.12
N ARG A 135 9.45 -23.96 -2.71
CA ARG A 135 8.52 -23.89 -3.86
C ARG A 135 7.25 -23.15 -3.50
N GLY A 136 6.92 -22.12 -4.28
CA GLY A 136 5.74 -21.29 -4.07
C GLY A 136 5.88 -20.25 -2.96
N ALA A 137 7.04 -20.14 -2.29
CA ALA A 137 7.28 -19.14 -1.28
C ALA A 137 7.45 -17.73 -1.89
N ASN A 138 7.18 -16.71 -1.09
CA ASN A 138 7.69 -15.37 -1.32
C ASN A 138 9.06 -15.24 -0.66
N VAL A 139 9.93 -14.43 -1.24
CA VAL A 139 11.27 -14.17 -0.72
C VAL A 139 11.40 -12.67 -0.46
N ASP A 140 11.62 -12.32 0.79
CA ASP A 140 11.97 -10.97 1.19
C ASP A 140 13.49 -10.87 1.40
N PHE A 141 14.06 -9.76 1.00
CA PHE A 141 15.43 -9.39 1.31
C PHE A 141 15.44 -8.27 2.35
N GLU A 142 16.21 -8.46 3.39
CA GLU A 142 16.42 -7.47 4.43
C GLU A 142 17.88 -7.03 4.42
N THR A 143 18.10 -5.73 4.37
CA THR A 143 19.44 -5.16 4.42
C THR A 143 19.48 -3.90 5.27
N SER A 144 20.63 -3.64 5.88
CA SER A 144 20.94 -2.39 6.55
C SER A 144 22.36 -1.99 6.17
N ILE A 145 22.49 -0.82 5.56
CA ILE A 145 23.77 -0.18 5.25
C ILE A 145 23.86 1.12 6.05
N ASP A 146 25.05 1.49 6.46
CA ASP A 146 25.27 2.74 7.15
C ASP A 146 24.91 3.92 6.24
N ASP A 147 24.03 4.78 6.71
CA ASP A 147 23.25 5.84 6.12
C ASP A 147 22.18 5.35 5.13
N TYR A 148 22.50 4.85 3.96
CA TYR A 148 21.58 4.73 2.83
C TYR A 148 21.77 3.47 2.02
N ALA A 149 20.68 2.82 1.61
CA ALA A 149 20.72 1.72 0.65
C ALA A 149 19.61 1.78 -0.39
N GLU A 150 19.98 1.59 -1.68
CA GLU A 150 19.04 1.24 -2.74
C GLU A 150 19.22 -0.24 -3.07
N VAL A 151 18.12 -0.98 -3.16
CA VAL A 151 18.15 -2.40 -3.54
C VAL A 151 17.52 -2.57 -4.92
N TRP A 152 18.33 -2.99 -5.87
CA TRP A 152 17.93 -3.29 -7.24
C TRP A 152 17.75 -4.80 -7.39
N VAL A 153 16.63 -5.22 -7.95
CA VAL A 153 16.28 -6.63 -8.16
C VAL A 153 16.13 -6.88 -9.66
N ASP A 154 16.95 -7.79 -10.22
CA ASP A 154 16.96 -8.11 -11.65
C ASP A 154 17.02 -6.88 -12.57
N GLY A 155 17.68 -5.82 -12.12
CA GLY A 155 17.88 -4.58 -12.88
C GLY A 155 16.77 -3.54 -12.72
N GLU A 156 15.84 -3.78 -11.84
CA GLU A 156 14.78 -2.83 -11.50
C GLU A 156 14.89 -2.38 -10.05
N LEU A 157 14.61 -1.10 -9.80
CA LEU A 157 14.48 -0.56 -8.47
C LEU A 157 13.02 -0.73 -8.03
N PRO A 158 12.71 -1.67 -7.11
CA PRO A 158 11.34 -1.89 -6.68
C PRO A 158 10.74 -0.61 -6.08
N ARG A 159 9.51 -0.30 -6.48
CA ARG A 159 8.77 0.86 -5.97
C ARG A 159 7.67 0.39 -5.05
N ALA A 160 7.50 1.02 -3.90
CA ALA A 160 6.30 0.87 -3.11
C ALA A 160 5.16 1.69 -3.72
N PHE A 161 3.93 1.23 -3.51
CA PHE A 161 2.73 1.99 -3.88
C PHE A 161 2.80 3.41 -3.28
N ALA A 162 2.38 4.42 -4.03
CA ALA A 162 2.39 5.84 -3.66
C ALA A 162 3.76 6.50 -3.43
N GLN A 163 4.86 5.83 -3.71
CA GLN A 163 6.17 6.47 -3.71
C GLN A 163 6.56 6.93 -5.11
N SER A 164 6.77 8.23 -5.26
CA SER A 164 7.37 8.82 -6.46
C SER A 164 8.88 8.51 -6.47
N GLY A 165 9.21 7.34 -6.98
CA GLY A 165 10.59 6.96 -7.32
C GLY A 165 11.44 6.45 -6.17
N GLY A 166 11.98 5.27 -6.36
CA GLY A 166 13.07 4.71 -5.59
C GLY A 166 12.67 3.77 -4.46
N SER A 167 13.62 2.95 -4.05
CA SER A 167 13.49 2.06 -2.91
C SER A 167 13.26 2.86 -1.62
N VAL A 168 12.62 2.20 -0.68
CA VAL A 168 12.37 2.80 0.63
C VAL A 168 13.69 2.99 1.37
N ILE A 169 14.10 4.22 1.53
CA ILE A 169 15.23 4.58 2.36
C ILE A 169 14.68 5.02 3.71
N LYS A 170 14.86 4.18 4.71
CA LYS A 170 14.34 4.46 6.05
C LYS A 170 15.29 5.25 6.95
N GLY A 171 16.41 5.76 6.39
CA GLY A 171 17.39 6.54 7.14
C GLY A 171 18.44 5.70 7.85
N TRP A 172 19.24 6.35 8.67
CA TRP A 172 20.43 5.83 9.30
C TRP A 172 20.17 4.53 10.09
N ASN A 173 20.90 3.48 9.73
CA ASN A 173 20.83 2.14 10.34
C ASN A 173 19.45 1.48 10.36
N ALA A 174 18.48 1.98 9.62
CA ALA A 174 17.20 1.33 9.53
C ALA A 174 17.27 0.08 8.64
N VAL A 175 16.53 -0.95 9.02
CA VAL A 175 16.38 -2.15 8.21
C VAL A 175 15.45 -1.84 7.04
N ASN A 176 15.96 -2.03 5.82
CA ASN A 176 15.16 -2.03 4.60
C ASN A 176 14.72 -3.47 4.31
N ARG A 177 13.44 -3.70 4.24
CA ARG A 177 12.85 -5.00 3.88
C ARG A 177 12.00 -4.82 2.63
N LEU A 178 12.23 -5.68 1.64
CA LEU A 178 11.47 -5.68 0.39
C LEU A 178 11.27 -7.11 -0.12
N THR A 179 10.14 -7.35 -0.74
CA THR A 179 9.89 -8.61 -1.44
C THR A 179 10.64 -8.61 -2.77
N ILE A 180 11.60 -9.51 -2.92
CA ILE A 180 12.45 -9.63 -4.12
C ILE A 180 11.93 -10.64 -5.13
N ALA A 181 11.10 -11.59 -4.70
CA ALA A 181 10.43 -12.54 -5.58
C ALA A 181 9.19 -13.13 -4.90
N ARG A 182 8.20 -13.48 -5.70
CA ARG A 182 6.97 -14.13 -5.27
C ARG A 182 6.79 -15.46 -5.98
N ASN A 183 6.17 -16.43 -5.30
CA ASN A 183 5.86 -17.74 -5.86
C ASN A 183 7.08 -18.40 -6.53
N VAL A 184 8.22 -18.38 -5.82
CA VAL A 184 9.51 -18.82 -6.36
C VAL A 184 9.54 -20.31 -6.69
N ARG A 185 10.46 -20.67 -7.58
CA ARG A 185 10.77 -22.07 -7.92
C ARG A 185 12.22 -22.37 -7.53
N PRO A 186 12.48 -23.56 -7.00
CA PRO A 186 13.85 -24.04 -6.82
C PRO A 186 14.68 -23.85 -8.11
N GLY A 187 15.88 -23.32 -7.98
CA GLY A 187 16.76 -23.00 -9.12
C GLY A 187 16.50 -21.65 -9.79
N GLN A 188 15.44 -20.93 -9.41
CA GLN A 188 15.22 -19.55 -9.88
C GLN A 188 16.40 -18.67 -9.47
N LYS A 189 16.90 -17.87 -10.42
CA LYS A 189 17.99 -16.94 -10.17
C LYS A 189 17.43 -15.54 -10.00
N ILE A 190 17.95 -14.82 -9.00
CA ILE A 190 17.58 -13.44 -8.67
C ILE A 190 18.90 -12.66 -8.51
N GLN A 191 19.06 -11.59 -9.26
CA GLN A 191 20.20 -10.70 -9.11
C GLN A 191 19.86 -9.59 -8.13
N LEU A 192 20.61 -9.51 -7.04
CA LEU A 192 20.53 -8.37 -6.11
C LEU A 192 21.73 -7.47 -6.33
N ALA A 193 21.47 -6.17 -6.47
CA ALA A 193 22.50 -5.14 -6.45
C ALA A 193 22.08 -4.08 -5.41
N VAL A 194 22.92 -3.88 -4.40
CA VAL A 194 22.68 -2.93 -3.33
C VAL A 194 23.64 -1.77 -3.50
N PHE A 195 23.09 -0.59 -3.77
CA PHE A 195 23.85 0.66 -3.81
C PHE A 195 23.85 1.28 -2.43
N GLY A 196 25.03 1.40 -1.84
CA GLY A 196 25.20 2.00 -0.52
C GLY A 196 25.77 3.41 -0.64
N ILE A 197 25.28 4.30 0.22
CA ILE A 197 25.76 5.68 0.34
C ILE A 197 26.00 5.98 1.81
N ASN A 198 27.19 6.53 2.11
CA ASN A 198 27.44 7.18 3.39
C ASN A 198 28.05 8.57 3.10
N GLY A 199 27.42 9.60 3.58
CA GLY A 199 27.69 10.99 3.25
C GLY A 199 27.93 11.89 4.47
N PRO A 200 28.14 13.19 4.23
CA PRO A 200 28.54 14.17 5.25
C PRO A 200 27.44 14.52 6.27
N LEU A 201 26.36 13.78 6.31
CA LEU A 201 25.35 13.87 7.38
C LEU A 201 25.83 13.24 8.68
N SER A 202 26.81 12.36 8.61
CA SER A 202 27.55 11.84 9.75
C SER A 202 28.85 12.63 9.96
N ASP A 203 29.38 12.54 11.16
CA ASP A 203 30.50 13.36 11.66
C ASP A 203 31.78 13.12 10.81
N PRO A 204 32.31 14.14 10.08
CA PRO A 204 33.55 13.97 9.32
C PRO A 204 34.72 13.72 10.25
N PRO A 205 35.80 12.98 9.82
CA PRO A 205 36.20 12.73 8.44
C PRO A 205 36.00 11.30 7.93
N THR A 206 35.19 10.46 8.57
CA THR A 206 35.26 9.01 8.40
C THR A 206 33.92 8.39 8.00
N ASN A 207 33.43 8.74 6.83
CA ASN A 207 32.22 8.17 6.27
C ASN A 207 32.54 6.89 5.48
N TYR A 208 32.63 5.77 6.19
CA TYR A 208 32.83 4.46 5.60
C TYR A 208 31.47 3.77 5.40
N LEU A 209 31.41 2.87 4.43
CA LEU A 209 30.26 1.99 4.19
C LEU A 209 30.51 0.61 4.81
N TRP A 210 29.49 0.02 5.36
CA TRP A 210 29.45 -1.40 5.71
C TRP A 210 28.01 -1.89 5.73
N MET A 211 27.82 -3.16 5.37
CA MET A 211 26.53 -3.81 5.40
C MET A 211 26.40 -4.53 6.75
N ARG A 212 25.37 -4.19 7.53
CA ARG A 212 25.11 -4.74 8.87
C ARG A 212 24.14 -5.89 8.86
N LEU A 213 23.34 -6.00 7.81
CA LEU A 213 22.33 -7.03 7.64
C LEU A 213 22.21 -7.35 6.16
N ALA A 214 22.20 -8.63 5.84
CA ALA A 214 21.82 -9.16 4.53
C ALA A 214 21.16 -10.53 4.76
N LYS A 215 19.84 -10.57 4.76
CA LYS A 215 19.06 -11.76 5.09
C LYS A 215 17.98 -12.00 4.05
N LEU A 216 17.81 -13.24 3.66
CA LEU A 216 16.64 -13.69 2.91
C LEU A 216 15.65 -14.33 3.89
N SER A 217 14.41 -13.90 3.82
CA SER A 217 13.30 -14.48 4.56
C SER A 217 12.34 -15.13 3.59
N PHE A 218 12.14 -16.43 3.74
CA PHE A 218 11.18 -17.20 2.94
C PHE A 218 9.89 -17.28 3.74
N ASN A 219 8.83 -16.78 3.12
CA ASN A 219 7.50 -16.83 3.70
C ASN A 219 6.63 -17.60 2.72
N ARG A 220 5.98 -18.64 3.18
CA ARG A 220 4.84 -19.07 2.37
C ARG A 220 3.93 -17.86 2.27
N PRO A 221 3.52 -17.45 1.05
CA PRO A 221 2.37 -16.54 0.96
C PRO A 221 1.35 -17.15 1.90
N ALA A 222 0.82 -16.35 2.84
CA ALA A 222 -0.14 -16.86 3.84
C ALA A 222 -1.01 -17.83 3.09
N ALA A 223 -0.86 -19.09 3.40
CA ALA A 223 -1.13 -20.12 2.42
C ALA A 223 -2.49 -19.78 1.87
N GLY A 224 -2.58 -19.55 0.54
CA GLY A 224 -3.78 -19.94 -0.10
C GLY A 224 -3.90 -21.41 0.23
N THR A 225 -4.17 -21.69 1.49
CA THR A 225 -4.67 -22.98 1.89
C THR A 225 -5.92 -23.09 1.06
N SER A 226 -5.90 -24.00 0.11
CA SER A 226 -7.10 -24.43 -0.58
C SER A 226 -8.14 -24.99 0.42
N GLY A 227 -7.93 -24.78 1.72
CA GLY A 227 -8.78 -25.16 2.82
C GLY A 227 -8.96 -24.03 3.86
N PRO A 228 -10.05 -24.10 4.62
CA PRO A 228 -10.36 -23.15 5.69
C PRO A 228 -9.31 -23.19 6.82
N VAL A 229 -8.84 -22.02 7.26
CA VAL A 229 -7.90 -21.85 8.40
C VAL A 229 -8.63 -21.22 9.55
N ALA A 230 -8.61 -21.87 10.71
CA ALA A 230 -9.11 -21.27 11.94
C ALA A 230 -8.24 -20.06 12.31
N VAL A 231 -8.88 -18.94 12.67
CA VAL A 231 -8.22 -17.72 13.13
C VAL A 231 -8.77 -17.33 14.50
N GLU A 232 -7.90 -16.81 15.36
CA GLU A 232 -8.32 -16.33 16.69
C GLU A 232 -8.32 -14.80 16.71
N PRO A 233 -9.49 -14.15 16.88
CA PRO A 233 -9.57 -12.71 17.00
C PRO A 233 -8.76 -12.21 18.20
N GLN A 234 -7.85 -11.27 17.97
CA GLN A 234 -6.98 -10.68 18.99
C GLN A 234 -7.39 -9.24 19.26
N GLU A 235 -7.67 -8.90 20.52
CA GLU A 235 -7.91 -7.51 20.91
C GLU A 235 -6.63 -6.70 20.74
N VAL A 236 -6.74 -5.56 20.06
CA VAL A 236 -5.62 -4.65 19.80
C VAL A 236 -5.99 -3.22 20.20
N ASN A 237 -4.99 -2.37 20.30
CA ASN A 237 -5.22 -0.98 20.67
C ASN A 237 -6.07 -0.27 19.61
N ILE A 238 -6.99 0.53 20.08
CA ILE A 238 -7.81 1.45 19.30
C ILE A 238 -7.69 2.85 19.91
N HIS A 239 -7.72 3.85 19.08
CA HIS A 239 -7.94 5.23 19.49
C HIS A 239 -9.13 5.80 18.74
N VAL A 240 -9.97 6.56 19.43
CA VAL A 240 -11.11 7.26 18.82
C VAL A 240 -11.05 8.71 19.26
N ASP A 241 -10.68 9.59 18.31
CA ASP A 241 -10.83 11.03 18.50
C ASP A 241 -12.31 11.38 18.56
N ARG A 242 -12.74 12.03 19.65
CA ARG A 242 -14.14 12.38 19.90
C ARG A 242 -14.28 13.90 19.81
N LEU A 243 -14.49 14.37 18.57
CA LEU A 243 -14.54 15.80 18.26
C LEU A 243 -15.92 16.41 18.54
N ASP A 244 -16.95 15.59 18.46
CA ASP A 244 -18.33 15.95 18.74
C ASP A 244 -18.98 14.89 19.65
N PRO A 245 -19.75 15.28 20.68
CA PRO A 245 -20.39 14.31 21.58
C PRO A 245 -21.31 13.29 20.90
N SER A 246 -21.80 13.58 19.70
CA SER A 246 -22.64 12.63 18.95
C SER A 246 -21.88 11.40 18.45
N ILE A 247 -20.54 11.41 18.42
CA ILE A 247 -19.74 10.22 18.11
C ILE A 247 -19.99 9.10 19.12
N ASP A 248 -20.32 9.42 20.38
CA ASP A 248 -20.63 8.45 21.43
C ASP A 248 -21.91 7.67 21.18
N GLN A 249 -22.77 8.18 20.29
CA GLN A 249 -23.98 7.50 19.83
C GLN A 249 -23.70 6.56 18.65
N LEU A 250 -22.52 6.62 18.07
CA LEU A 250 -22.08 5.82 16.92
C LEU A 250 -21.02 4.79 17.32
N VAL A 251 -20.03 5.21 18.08
CA VAL A 251 -18.92 4.38 18.54
C VAL A 251 -18.88 4.37 20.06
N PRO A 252 -19.05 3.20 20.72
CA PRO A 252 -19.06 3.12 22.19
C PRO A 252 -17.80 3.76 22.81
N PRO A 253 -17.89 4.42 23.98
CA PRO A 253 -16.71 4.94 24.67
C PRO A 253 -15.66 3.88 25.01
N ASN A 254 -16.09 2.65 25.20
CA ASN A 254 -15.25 1.48 25.49
C ASN A 254 -15.18 0.51 24.29
N ALA A 255 -15.27 1.03 23.06
CA ALA A 255 -15.16 0.23 21.85
C ALA A 255 -13.85 -0.57 21.84
N LYS A 256 -13.92 -1.79 21.33
CA LYS A 256 -12.76 -2.68 21.20
C LYS A 256 -12.51 -2.99 19.73
N LEU A 257 -11.24 -2.97 19.35
CA LEU A 257 -10.80 -3.37 18.04
C LEU A 257 -10.20 -4.77 18.09
N TYR A 258 -10.62 -5.63 17.18
CA TYR A 258 -10.09 -6.99 17.07
C TYR A 258 -9.40 -7.17 15.74
N LYS A 259 -8.13 -7.61 15.77
CA LYS A 259 -7.45 -8.14 14.60
C LYS A 259 -8.00 -9.53 14.32
N LEU A 260 -8.55 -9.75 13.15
CA LEU A 260 -9.15 -11.01 12.74
C LEU A 260 -8.16 -11.88 11.98
N ALA A 261 -7.36 -11.28 11.09
CA ALA A 261 -6.37 -11.96 10.31
C ALA A 261 -5.27 -11.00 9.85
N GLU A 262 -4.13 -11.53 9.46
CA GLU A 262 -2.98 -10.80 8.94
C GLU A 262 -2.19 -11.64 7.93
N GLY A 263 -1.22 -11.02 7.25
CA GLY A 263 -0.36 -11.69 6.26
C GLY A 263 -0.87 -11.55 4.82
N PHE A 264 -1.81 -10.62 4.56
CA PHE A 264 -2.21 -10.25 3.22
C PHE A 264 -1.17 -9.33 2.58
N GLN A 265 -1.24 -9.17 1.26
CA GLN A 265 -0.40 -8.18 0.58
C GLN A 265 -1.01 -6.79 0.64
N PHE A 266 -2.33 -6.70 0.46
CA PHE A 266 -3.10 -5.46 0.53
C PHE A 266 -4.59 -5.80 0.60
N THR A 267 -5.26 -5.42 1.69
CA THR A 267 -6.68 -5.75 1.88
C THR A 267 -7.58 -4.62 1.39
N GLU A 268 -8.58 -4.97 0.59
CA GLU A 268 -9.48 -4.04 -0.09
C GLU A 268 -10.87 -4.61 -0.34
N GLY A 269 -11.79 -3.74 -0.77
CA GLY A 269 -13.11 -4.04 -1.32
C GLY A 269 -13.98 -4.97 -0.49
N PRO A 270 -14.11 -4.77 0.82
CA PRO A 270 -14.87 -5.68 1.67
C PRO A 270 -16.37 -5.61 1.40
N ILE A 271 -17.04 -6.77 1.49
CA ILE A 271 -18.49 -6.90 1.45
C ILE A 271 -18.99 -8.01 2.38
N TRP A 272 -20.07 -7.74 3.08
CA TRP A 272 -20.77 -8.74 3.88
C TRP A 272 -21.83 -9.46 3.07
N ILE A 273 -21.67 -10.75 2.85
CA ILE A 273 -22.66 -11.60 2.17
C ILE A 273 -23.72 -12.05 3.19
N ARG A 274 -24.84 -11.34 3.21
CA ARG A 274 -25.90 -11.55 4.22
C ARG A 274 -26.42 -12.98 4.25
N LYS A 275 -26.72 -13.55 3.08
CA LYS A 275 -27.28 -14.89 2.94
C LYS A 275 -26.36 -15.95 3.53
N GLU A 276 -25.07 -15.76 3.45
CA GLU A 276 -24.05 -16.72 3.87
C GLU A 276 -23.50 -16.40 5.26
N GLY A 277 -23.66 -15.14 5.74
CA GLY A 277 -23.18 -14.68 7.03
C GLY A 277 -21.68 -14.62 7.13
N ARG A 278 -21.00 -14.23 6.05
CA ARG A 278 -19.54 -14.10 5.95
C ARG A 278 -19.12 -12.82 5.25
N LEU A 279 -17.90 -12.39 5.52
CA LEU A 279 -17.25 -11.29 4.81
C LEU A 279 -16.47 -11.85 3.62
N LEU A 280 -16.58 -11.20 2.46
CA LEU A 280 -15.61 -11.32 1.40
C LEU A 280 -14.79 -10.04 1.33
N PHE A 281 -13.52 -10.15 0.95
CA PHE A 281 -12.65 -8.99 0.70
C PHE A 281 -11.56 -9.36 -0.30
N SER A 282 -11.09 -8.37 -1.04
CA SER A 282 -10.05 -8.53 -2.04
C SER A 282 -8.65 -8.38 -1.44
N ASP A 283 -7.70 -9.07 -2.01
CA ASP A 283 -6.27 -8.76 -1.97
C ASP A 283 -5.81 -8.52 -3.41
N PRO A 284 -5.89 -7.25 -3.87
CA PRO A 284 -5.56 -6.90 -5.25
C PRO A 284 -4.15 -7.30 -5.66
N ASN A 285 -3.19 -7.18 -4.76
CA ASN A 285 -1.79 -7.50 -5.01
C ASN A 285 -1.56 -9.02 -5.12
N ALA A 286 -2.26 -9.81 -4.29
CA ALA A 286 -2.23 -11.26 -4.35
C ALA A 286 -3.11 -11.85 -5.46
N ASN A 287 -3.92 -11.02 -6.14
CA ASN A 287 -4.90 -11.44 -7.14
C ASN A 287 -5.92 -12.44 -6.59
N ARG A 288 -6.45 -12.17 -5.37
CA ARG A 288 -7.34 -13.06 -4.63
C ARG A 288 -8.54 -12.35 -4.03
N ILE A 289 -9.62 -13.12 -3.85
CA ILE A 289 -10.70 -12.77 -2.92
C ILE A 289 -10.64 -13.78 -1.79
N TYR A 290 -10.67 -13.27 -0.56
CA TYR A 290 -10.74 -14.06 0.65
C TYR A 290 -12.15 -14.05 1.23
N SER A 291 -12.46 -15.08 2.01
CA SER A 291 -13.70 -15.23 2.79
C SER A 291 -13.35 -15.37 4.26
N TYR A 292 -13.98 -14.57 5.11
CA TYR A 292 -13.94 -14.72 6.56
C TYR A 292 -15.34 -15.06 7.08
N ASP A 293 -15.51 -16.24 7.67
CA ASP A 293 -16.72 -16.63 8.41
C ASP A 293 -16.47 -16.42 9.91
N PRO A 294 -17.19 -15.51 10.56
CA PRO A 294 -16.95 -15.19 11.98
C PRO A 294 -17.47 -16.27 12.95
N ARG A 295 -18.38 -17.16 12.54
CA ARG A 295 -18.99 -18.15 13.44
C ARG A 295 -18.08 -19.32 13.75
N PRO A 296 -17.38 -19.93 12.76
CA PRO A 296 -16.27 -20.81 13.09
C PRO A 296 -14.94 -20.03 13.22
N ALA A 297 -14.93 -18.69 13.00
CA ALA A 297 -13.74 -17.86 12.90
C ALA A 297 -12.72 -18.46 11.92
N VAL A 298 -13.12 -18.57 10.67
CA VAL A 298 -12.35 -19.24 9.62
C VAL A 298 -12.10 -18.29 8.46
N LEU A 299 -10.84 -18.23 8.04
CA LEU A 299 -10.39 -17.57 6.83
C LEU A 299 -10.17 -18.61 5.72
N SER A 300 -10.57 -18.29 4.50
CA SER A 300 -10.31 -19.15 3.32
C SER A 300 -10.15 -18.31 2.05
N VAL A 301 -9.54 -18.87 1.02
CA VAL A 301 -9.57 -18.27 -0.32
C VAL A 301 -10.94 -18.57 -0.94
N TYR A 302 -11.65 -17.51 -1.28
CA TYR A 302 -12.93 -17.60 -1.99
C TYR A 302 -12.72 -17.74 -3.50
N ARG A 303 -11.79 -16.93 -4.06
CA ARG A 303 -11.46 -16.94 -5.48
C ARG A 303 -10.00 -16.62 -5.70
N ASP A 304 -9.29 -17.50 -6.37
CA ASP A 304 -7.96 -17.26 -6.90
C ASP A 304 -8.06 -16.63 -8.30
N HIS A 305 -7.02 -15.90 -8.75
CA HIS A 305 -7.01 -15.17 -10.03
C HIS A 305 -8.23 -14.27 -10.19
N SER A 306 -8.45 -13.43 -9.17
CA SER A 306 -9.69 -12.64 -9.03
C SER A 306 -9.84 -11.54 -10.08
N GLY A 307 -8.73 -11.05 -10.67
CA GLY A 307 -8.76 -9.87 -11.54
C GLY A 307 -7.94 -9.94 -12.81
N TYR A 308 -6.92 -10.79 -12.93
CA TYR A 308 -6.07 -10.88 -14.12
C TYR A 308 -5.35 -12.21 -14.25
N GLU A 309 -5.19 -12.67 -15.50
CA GLU A 309 -4.52 -13.93 -15.85
C GLU A 309 -3.59 -13.77 -17.06
N GLY A 310 -3.27 -12.54 -17.47
CA GLY A 310 -2.39 -12.26 -18.60
C GLY A 310 -0.95 -12.69 -18.35
N ALA A 311 -0.19 -12.93 -19.42
CA ALA A 311 1.20 -13.36 -19.36
C ALA A 311 2.13 -12.30 -18.75
N ASP A 312 1.73 -11.03 -18.79
CA ASP A 312 2.43 -9.87 -18.26
C ASP A 312 1.99 -9.51 -16.82
N ILE A 313 1.34 -10.42 -16.10
CA ILE A 313 0.84 -10.19 -14.74
C ILE A 313 1.93 -9.69 -13.76
N ALA A 314 3.18 -10.07 -14.01
CA ALA A 314 4.32 -9.62 -13.19
C ALA A 314 4.59 -8.11 -13.26
N GLU A 315 4.07 -7.43 -14.28
CA GLU A 315 4.18 -5.96 -14.41
C GLU A 315 3.18 -5.21 -13.51
N TYR A 316 2.14 -5.90 -13.02
CA TYR A 316 1.06 -5.30 -12.27
C TYR A 316 1.31 -5.32 -10.76
N GLY A 317 1.25 -4.17 -10.11
CA GLY A 317 1.25 -4.09 -8.64
C GLY A 317 -0.05 -4.63 -8.03
N GLN A 318 -1.19 -4.36 -8.71
CA GLN A 318 -2.53 -4.73 -8.28
C GLN A 318 -3.29 -5.44 -9.41
N PRO A 319 -2.92 -6.67 -9.79
CA PRO A 319 -3.60 -7.37 -10.89
C PRO A 319 -5.00 -7.88 -10.53
N GLY A 320 -5.32 -8.00 -9.25
CA GLY A 320 -6.51 -8.66 -8.72
C GLY A 320 -7.81 -7.87 -8.84
N SER A 321 -8.81 -8.35 -8.12
CA SER A 321 -10.02 -7.60 -7.84
C SER A 321 -9.76 -6.49 -6.82
N ASN A 322 -10.60 -5.44 -6.83
CA ASN A 322 -10.65 -4.43 -5.78
C ASN A 322 -12.06 -4.42 -5.15
N GLY A 323 -12.92 -3.47 -5.46
CA GLY A 323 -14.25 -3.36 -4.90
C GLY A 323 -15.15 -4.58 -5.18
N LEU A 324 -15.91 -4.98 -4.17
CA LEU A 324 -16.91 -6.04 -4.22
C LEU A 324 -18.26 -5.50 -3.77
N THR A 325 -19.36 -5.95 -4.42
CA THR A 325 -20.73 -5.68 -3.96
C THR A 325 -21.68 -6.80 -4.41
N GLU A 326 -22.90 -6.84 -3.85
CA GLU A 326 -23.97 -7.71 -4.35
C GLU A 326 -24.96 -6.92 -5.19
N ASP A 327 -25.45 -7.54 -6.27
CA ASP A 327 -26.57 -6.97 -7.00
C ASP A 327 -27.91 -7.22 -6.23
N PRO A 328 -29.05 -6.58 -6.63
CA PRO A 328 -30.32 -6.76 -5.93
C PRO A 328 -30.84 -8.22 -5.89
N GLN A 329 -30.21 -9.14 -6.63
CA GLN A 329 -30.53 -10.57 -6.60
C GLN A 329 -29.53 -11.36 -5.73
N GLY A 330 -28.61 -10.67 -5.04
CA GLY A 330 -27.59 -11.29 -4.18
C GLY A 330 -26.50 -12.01 -4.95
N ARG A 331 -26.16 -11.54 -6.16
CA ARG A 331 -25.02 -12.06 -6.95
C ARG A 331 -23.82 -11.14 -6.79
N LEU A 332 -22.66 -11.74 -6.55
CA LEU A 332 -21.43 -11.01 -6.36
C LEU A 332 -21.01 -10.25 -7.64
N THR A 333 -20.78 -8.96 -7.51
CA THR A 333 -20.21 -8.09 -8.55
C THR A 333 -18.80 -7.70 -8.13
N ILE A 334 -17.85 -7.78 -9.06
CA ILE A 334 -16.41 -7.69 -8.83
C ILE A 334 -15.81 -6.65 -9.78
N ASN A 335 -15.09 -5.68 -9.24
CA ASN A 335 -14.20 -4.83 -10.01
C ASN A 335 -12.87 -5.54 -10.24
N GLN A 336 -12.51 -5.80 -11.50
CA GLN A 336 -11.27 -6.45 -11.88
C GLN A 336 -10.26 -5.41 -12.40
N HIS A 337 -9.26 -5.06 -11.59
CA HIS A 337 -8.24 -4.07 -11.93
C HIS A 337 -7.47 -4.44 -13.21
N GLY A 338 -6.76 -5.55 -13.21
CA GLY A 338 -5.91 -5.93 -14.32
C GLY A 338 -6.69 -6.24 -15.61
N ASN A 339 -7.88 -6.85 -15.50
CA ASN A 339 -8.78 -7.07 -16.64
C ASN A 339 -9.49 -5.80 -17.09
N ARG A 340 -9.46 -4.71 -16.30
CA ARG A 340 -10.05 -3.40 -16.64
C ARG A 340 -11.54 -3.50 -16.93
N ARG A 341 -12.28 -4.18 -16.05
CA ARG A 341 -13.71 -4.44 -16.25
C ARG A 341 -14.44 -4.68 -14.93
N VAL A 342 -15.75 -4.50 -14.96
CA VAL A 342 -16.67 -4.93 -13.90
C VAL A 342 -17.38 -6.19 -14.36
N VAL A 343 -17.39 -7.20 -13.51
CA VAL A 343 -18.03 -8.49 -13.80
C VAL A 343 -19.00 -8.89 -12.70
N ARG A 344 -19.95 -9.73 -13.03
CA ARG A 344 -20.84 -10.38 -12.07
C ARG A 344 -20.62 -11.89 -12.10
N LEU A 345 -20.51 -12.48 -10.92
CA LEU A 345 -20.39 -13.91 -10.75
C LEU A 345 -21.77 -14.55 -10.83
N GLU A 346 -21.96 -15.46 -11.77
CA GLU A 346 -23.20 -16.20 -11.95
C GLU A 346 -23.21 -17.49 -11.10
N ALA A 347 -24.38 -18.08 -10.93
CA ALA A 347 -24.56 -19.27 -10.09
C ALA A 347 -23.78 -20.51 -10.58
N ASP A 348 -23.46 -20.58 -11.86
CA ASP A 348 -22.63 -21.63 -12.46
C ASP A 348 -21.13 -21.37 -12.37
N GLY A 349 -20.72 -20.28 -11.71
CA GLY A 349 -19.32 -19.85 -11.55
C GLY A 349 -18.77 -19.04 -12.72
N SER A 350 -19.53 -18.86 -13.80
CA SER A 350 -19.14 -18.00 -14.94
C SER A 350 -19.18 -16.52 -14.59
N LEU A 351 -18.50 -15.69 -15.38
CA LEU A 351 -18.44 -14.25 -15.22
C LEU A 351 -19.14 -13.53 -16.36
N THR A 352 -20.18 -12.77 -16.04
CA THR A 352 -20.84 -11.85 -16.97
C THR A 352 -20.20 -10.48 -16.91
N VAL A 353 -19.70 -9.95 -18.04
CA VAL A 353 -19.12 -8.60 -18.11
C VAL A 353 -20.26 -7.56 -18.07
N LEU A 354 -20.26 -6.70 -17.06
CA LEU A 354 -21.22 -5.60 -16.91
C LEU A 354 -20.72 -4.29 -17.53
N ALA A 355 -19.41 -4.03 -17.42
CA ALA A 355 -18.76 -2.85 -17.98
C ALA A 355 -17.29 -3.16 -18.30
N SER A 356 -16.79 -2.72 -19.45
CA SER A 356 -15.38 -2.82 -19.86
C SER A 356 -14.93 -1.66 -20.74
N HIS A 357 -15.87 -0.96 -21.39
CA HIS A 357 -15.57 0.13 -22.30
C HIS A 357 -16.54 1.30 -22.11
N TYR A 358 -16.04 2.49 -22.38
CA TYR A 358 -16.84 3.71 -22.53
C TYR A 358 -16.50 4.38 -23.85
N ARG A 359 -17.50 4.58 -24.73
CA ARG A 359 -17.33 5.16 -26.08
C ARG A 359 -16.23 4.48 -26.90
N GLY A 360 -16.15 3.15 -26.83
CA GLY A 360 -15.18 2.34 -27.57
C GLY A 360 -13.78 2.27 -26.96
N LYS A 361 -13.48 3.00 -25.89
CA LYS A 361 -12.22 2.97 -25.16
C LYS A 361 -12.35 2.08 -23.93
N ARG A 362 -11.31 1.32 -23.61
CA ARG A 362 -11.27 0.51 -22.38
C ARG A 362 -11.32 1.39 -21.14
N LEU A 363 -12.00 0.91 -20.12
CA LEU A 363 -11.94 1.49 -18.78
C LEU A 363 -10.49 1.49 -18.26
N ASN A 364 -10.18 2.33 -17.28
CA ASN A 364 -8.86 2.37 -16.66
C ASN A 364 -8.61 1.13 -15.80
N SER A 365 -9.17 1.10 -14.60
CA SER A 365 -9.20 -0.05 -13.70
C SER A 365 -10.28 0.17 -12.64
N PRO A 366 -11.51 -0.31 -12.86
CA PRO A 366 -12.63 -0.09 -11.94
C PRO A 366 -12.26 -0.44 -10.51
N ASN A 367 -12.50 0.50 -9.57
CA ASN A 367 -12.01 0.44 -8.20
C ASN A 367 -13.10 0.10 -7.18
N ASP A 368 -13.94 1.05 -6.75
CA ASP A 368 -15.06 0.78 -5.84
C ASP A 368 -16.41 0.85 -6.57
N LEU A 369 -17.47 0.31 -5.96
CA LEU A 369 -18.76 0.17 -6.63
C LEU A 369 -19.93 0.06 -5.65
N VAL A 370 -21.11 0.52 -6.08
CA VAL A 370 -22.36 0.44 -5.31
C VAL A 370 -23.55 0.29 -6.27
N TYR A 371 -24.53 -0.51 -5.88
CA TYR A 371 -25.81 -0.54 -6.58
C TYR A 371 -26.78 0.48 -5.97
N ARG A 372 -27.55 1.12 -6.85
CA ARG A 372 -28.79 1.78 -6.49
C ARG A 372 -29.92 0.75 -6.41
N SER A 373 -30.94 1.00 -5.62
CA SER A 373 -32.09 0.09 -5.42
C SER A 373 -32.82 -0.30 -6.70
N ASP A 374 -32.72 0.51 -7.76
CA ASP A 374 -33.29 0.21 -9.08
C ASP A 374 -32.43 -0.73 -9.94
N GLY A 375 -31.32 -1.25 -9.39
CA GLY A 375 -30.38 -2.15 -10.08
C GLY A 375 -29.37 -1.45 -10.98
N THR A 376 -29.27 -0.11 -10.93
CA THR A 376 -28.22 0.62 -11.63
C THR A 376 -26.92 0.52 -10.81
N LEU A 377 -25.87 -0.01 -11.43
CA LEU A 377 -24.54 -0.06 -10.86
C LEU A 377 -23.79 1.26 -11.06
N PHE A 378 -23.17 1.77 -10.00
CA PHE A 378 -22.23 2.90 -10.04
C PHE A 378 -20.85 2.42 -9.64
N PHE A 379 -19.80 2.93 -10.30
CA PHE A 379 -18.42 2.54 -10.00
C PHE A 379 -17.44 3.65 -10.35
N THR A 380 -16.31 3.64 -9.68
CA THR A 380 -15.18 4.53 -9.93
C THR A 380 -14.13 3.82 -10.80
N ASP A 381 -13.42 4.59 -11.64
CA ASP A 381 -12.47 4.05 -12.64
C ASP A 381 -11.16 4.84 -12.68
N PRO A 382 -10.42 4.92 -11.56
CA PRO A 382 -9.05 5.43 -11.56
C PRO A 382 -8.08 4.40 -12.15
N PRO A 383 -6.83 4.78 -12.50
CA PRO A 383 -5.88 3.88 -13.13
C PRO A 383 -5.01 3.07 -12.14
N PHE A 384 -5.47 2.80 -10.91
CA PHE A 384 -4.65 2.17 -9.85
C PHE A 384 -4.26 0.73 -10.15
N GLY A 385 -5.05 0.00 -10.93
CA GLY A 385 -4.73 -1.35 -11.39
C GLY A 385 -3.83 -1.40 -12.63
N LEU A 386 -3.42 -0.26 -13.20
CA LEU A 386 -2.48 -0.23 -14.30
C LEU A 386 -1.03 -0.19 -13.78
N PRO A 387 -0.06 -0.84 -14.42
CA PRO A 387 1.33 -0.93 -13.95
C PRO A 387 2.03 0.39 -13.64
N LYS A 388 1.72 1.46 -14.39
CA LYS A 388 2.31 2.79 -14.19
C LYS A 388 1.26 3.84 -13.78
N PHE A 389 0.13 3.39 -13.23
CA PHE A 389 -0.95 4.24 -12.73
C PHE A 389 -1.39 5.31 -13.75
N PHE A 390 -1.42 6.58 -13.33
CA PHE A 390 -1.80 7.72 -14.17
C PHE A 390 -0.93 7.90 -15.42
N ALA A 391 0.33 7.48 -15.36
CA ALA A 391 1.30 7.57 -16.45
C ALA A 391 1.37 6.32 -17.34
N ASP A 392 0.49 5.33 -17.12
CA ASP A 392 0.54 4.10 -17.90
C ASP A 392 0.10 4.33 -19.35
N PRO A 393 0.92 3.93 -20.36
CA PRO A 393 0.60 4.11 -21.77
C PRO A 393 -0.62 3.28 -22.24
N ARG A 394 -1.04 2.26 -21.47
CA ARG A 394 -2.26 1.47 -21.74
C ARG A 394 -3.55 2.21 -21.40
N LYS A 395 -3.44 3.37 -20.72
CA LYS A 395 -4.57 4.22 -20.37
C LYS A 395 -5.18 4.82 -21.64
N GLU A 396 -6.43 4.43 -21.98
CA GLU A 396 -7.13 4.91 -23.17
C GLU A 396 -8.04 6.11 -22.90
N LEU A 397 -8.63 6.19 -21.70
CA LEU A 397 -9.43 7.32 -21.26
C LEU A 397 -8.51 8.45 -20.77
N PRO A 398 -8.70 9.70 -21.21
CA PRO A 398 -7.85 10.83 -20.81
C PRO A 398 -8.13 11.32 -19.36
N PHE A 399 -9.11 10.75 -18.69
CA PHE A 399 -9.57 11.10 -17.36
C PHE A 399 -9.78 9.86 -16.49
N SER A 400 -9.93 10.04 -15.18
CA SER A 400 -10.51 9.07 -14.26
C SER A 400 -12.00 9.37 -14.12
N GLY A 401 -12.86 8.35 -14.24
CA GLY A 401 -14.30 8.58 -14.31
C GLY A 401 -15.08 7.96 -13.14
N VAL A 402 -16.19 8.61 -12.80
CA VAL A 402 -17.31 7.97 -12.10
C VAL A 402 -18.31 7.55 -13.15
N PHE A 403 -18.65 6.27 -13.20
CA PHE A 403 -19.53 5.71 -14.20
C PHE A 403 -20.78 5.08 -13.60
N ARG A 404 -21.79 4.90 -14.45
CA ARG A 404 -22.92 4.01 -14.15
C ARG A 404 -23.13 3.02 -15.29
N ALA A 405 -23.53 1.81 -14.95
CA ALA A 405 -23.87 0.75 -15.89
C ALA A 405 -25.28 0.23 -15.62
N ARG A 406 -26.08 0.12 -16.68
CA ARG A 406 -27.42 -0.45 -16.63
C ARG A 406 -27.76 -1.08 -17.98
N ASN A 407 -28.26 -2.31 -17.97
CA ASN A 407 -28.67 -3.04 -19.18
C ASN A 407 -27.59 -3.03 -20.29
N GLY A 408 -26.33 -3.26 -19.91
CA GLY A 408 -25.18 -3.28 -20.84
C GLY A 408 -24.72 -1.91 -21.34
N LYS A 409 -25.34 -0.80 -20.90
CA LYS A 409 -24.94 0.56 -21.27
C LYS A 409 -24.13 1.20 -20.15
N VAL A 410 -22.89 1.61 -20.47
CA VAL A 410 -22.01 2.40 -19.60
C VAL A 410 -22.17 3.88 -19.93
N SER A 411 -22.34 4.70 -18.91
CA SER A 411 -22.50 6.16 -19.03
C SER A 411 -21.64 6.88 -17.99
N LEU A 412 -20.98 7.96 -18.40
CA LEU A 412 -20.21 8.82 -17.52
C LEU A 412 -21.15 9.60 -16.59
N VAL A 413 -20.82 9.64 -15.31
CA VAL A 413 -21.46 10.46 -14.28
C VAL A 413 -20.65 11.73 -14.06
N SER A 414 -19.33 11.60 -13.85
CA SER A 414 -18.41 12.72 -13.65
C SER A 414 -16.99 12.34 -14.03
N ASP A 415 -16.20 13.32 -14.45
CA ASP A 415 -14.76 13.27 -14.68
C ASP A 415 -14.03 14.40 -13.93
N GLU A 416 -14.65 14.93 -12.87
CA GLU A 416 -14.15 16.07 -12.09
C GLU A 416 -13.02 15.71 -11.10
N LEU A 417 -12.84 14.41 -10.79
CA LEU A 417 -11.89 13.92 -9.81
C LEU A 417 -10.69 13.27 -10.51
N ASP A 418 -9.49 13.53 -9.98
CA ASP A 418 -8.26 12.94 -10.51
C ASP A 418 -8.20 11.44 -10.26
N GLY A 419 -8.56 11.02 -9.05
CA GLY A 419 -8.60 9.62 -8.61
C GLY A 419 -9.87 9.31 -7.81
N PRO A 420 -11.07 9.27 -8.45
CA PRO A 420 -12.29 8.90 -7.74
C PRO A 420 -12.14 7.50 -7.16
N ASN A 421 -12.43 7.34 -5.84
CA ASN A 421 -12.21 6.10 -5.12
C ASN A 421 -13.51 5.61 -4.45
N GLY A 422 -13.66 5.76 -3.15
CA GLY A 422 -14.86 5.33 -2.44
C GLY A 422 -16.14 6.03 -2.87
N LEU A 423 -17.24 5.29 -2.90
CA LEU A 423 -18.56 5.87 -3.21
C LEU A 423 -19.69 5.23 -2.41
N ALA A 424 -20.68 6.03 -2.03
CA ALA A 424 -21.86 5.57 -1.30
C ALA A 424 -23.09 6.42 -1.63
N PHE A 425 -24.27 5.80 -1.62
CA PHE A 425 -25.54 6.53 -1.63
C PHE A 425 -25.97 6.91 -0.21
N SER A 426 -26.62 8.06 -0.07
CA SER A 426 -27.40 8.37 1.14
C SER A 426 -28.52 7.31 1.35
N PRO A 427 -29.03 7.12 2.59
CA PRO A 427 -30.06 6.11 2.86
C PRO A 427 -31.33 6.28 2.02
N ALA A 428 -31.69 7.51 1.65
CA ALA A 428 -32.83 7.82 0.78
C ALA A 428 -32.47 7.80 -0.72
N GLU A 429 -31.23 7.50 -1.07
CA GLU A 429 -30.69 7.56 -2.44
C GLU A 429 -30.90 8.91 -3.15
N ASP A 430 -31.02 9.99 -2.40
CA ASP A 430 -31.15 11.36 -2.93
C ASP A 430 -29.80 12.05 -3.14
N TYR A 431 -28.71 11.44 -2.64
CA TYR A 431 -27.34 11.84 -2.87
C TYR A 431 -26.43 10.65 -3.17
N LEU A 432 -25.48 10.85 -4.09
CA LEU A 432 -24.30 10.01 -4.27
C LEU A 432 -23.08 10.79 -3.76
N TYR A 433 -22.32 10.18 -2.87
CA TYR A 433 -21.03 10.69 -2.39
C TYR A 433 -19.91 9.97 -3.12
N VAL A 434 -18.85 10.69 -3.47
CA VAL A 434 -17.63 10.13 -4.08
C VAL A 434 -16.44 10.88 -3.52
N ASP A 435 -15.45 10.17 -2.99
CA ASP A 435 -14.21 10.75 -2.55
C ASP A 435 -13.12 10.77 -3.65
N ASN A 436 -12.02 11.42 -3.35
CA ASN A 436 -10.92 11.61 -4.28
C ASN A 436 -9.58 11.17 -3.66
N TRP A 437 -8.98 10.18 -4.24
CA TRP A 437 -7.59 9.83 -3.97
C TRP A 437 -6.67 10.79 -4.71
N SER A 438 -6.30 11.88 -4.06
CA SER A 438 -5.39 12.90 -4.60
C SER A 438 -4.64 13.59 -3.46
N ALA A 439 -3.33 13.68 -3.56
CA ALA A 439 -2.50 14.34 -2.56
C ALA A 439 -2.86 15.82 -2.39
N GLN A 440 -3.29 16.48 -3.47
CA GLN A 440 -3.58 17.92 -3.51
C GLN A 440 -5.05 18.26 -3.23
N ARG A 441 -5.96 17.31 -3.48
CA ARG A 441 -7.40 17.58 -3.41
C ARG A 441 -8.14 16.43 -2.72
N LYS A 442 -8.05 16.38 -1.39
CA LYS A 442 -8.72 15.39 -0.54
C LYS A 442 -10.15 15.83 -0.23
N VAL A 443 -11.04 15.61 -1.19
CA VAL A 443 -12.45 16.06 -1.11
C VAL A 443 -13.42 14.90 -1.21
N ILE A 444 -14.60 15.08 -0.61
CA ILE A 444 -15.78 14.27 -0.90
C ILE A 444 -16.73 15.14 -1.71
N LEU A 445 -17.07 14.72 -2.91
CA LEU A 445 -18.12 15.33 -3.71
C LEU A 445 -19.47 14.69 -3.39
N ARG A 446 -20.50 15.52 -3.39
CA ARG A 446 -21.90 15.11 -3.25
C ARG A 446 -22.68 15.48 -4.49
N PHE A 447 -23.32 14.50 -5.09
CA PHE A 447 -24.13 14.63 -6.31
C PHE A 447 -25.60 14.43 -5.96
N PRO A 448 -26.50 15.39 -6.23
CA PRO A 448 -27.94 15.17 -6.11
C PRO A 448 -28.41 14.06 -7.07
N VAL A 449 -29.21 13.14 -6.59
CA VAL A 449 -29.77 12.04 -7.37
C VAL A 449 -31.27 12.26 -7.50
N LYS A 450 -31.77 12.33 -8.72
CA LYS A 450 -33.20 12.48 -8.99
C LYS A 450 -33.91 11.12 -8.96
N ARG A 451 -35.23 11.15 -8.83
CA ARG A 451 -36.07 9.93 -8.79
C ARG A 451 -35.89 9.05 -10.03
N ASP A 452 -35.62 9.65 -11.19
CA ASP A 452 -35.36 8.94 -12.44
C ASP A 452 -33.92 8.37 -12.55
N GLY A 453 -33.12 8.51 -11.49
CA GLY A 453 -31.73 8.09 -11.45
C GLY A 453 -30.76 9.02 -12.17
N SER A 454 -31.22 10.18 -12.67
CA SER A 454 -30.30 11.18 -13.22
C SER A 454 -29.54 11.88 -12.10
N ILE A 455 -28.26 12.18 -12.39
CA ILE A 455 -27.31 12.77 -11.44
C ILE A 455 -27.20 14.27 -11.73
N GLY A 456 -27.32 15.08 -10.69
CA GLY A 456 -27.16 16.54 -10.78
C GLY A 456 -25.69 16.96 -10.67
N LYS A 457 -25.47 18.28 -10.73
CA LYS A 457 -24.12 18.86 -10.58
C LYS A 457 -23.62 18.62 -9.15
N SER A 458 -22.34 18.25 -9.04
CA SER A 458 -21.66 18.05 -7.77
C SER A 458 -21.53 19.33 -6.93
N THR A 459 -21.40 19.12 -5.64
CA THR A 459 -20.92 20.12 -4.69
C THR A 459 -19.87 19.48 -3.79
N VAL A 460 -18.89 20.25 -3.30
CA VAL A 460 -17.98 19.76 -2.27
C VAL A 460 -18.79 19.58 -0.99
N PHE A 461 -18.81 18.35 -0.47
CA PHE A 461 -19.46 18.01 0.79
C PHE A 461 -18.50 18.23 1.97
N VAL A 462 -17.26 17.72 1.83
CA VAL A 462 -16.17 17.92 2.78
C VAL A 462 -14.88 18.14 2.00
N ASP A 463 -14.05 19.08 2.45
CA ASP A 463 -12.70 19.33 1.95
C ASP A 463 -11.70 19.14 3.10
N MET A 464 -10.85 18.13 2.99
CA MET A 464 -9.83 17.75 3.97
C MET A 464 -8.42 18.10 3.49
N SER A 465 -8.28 18.79 2.36
CA SER A 465 -6.98 19.02 1.71
C SER A 465 -6.00 19.79 2.59
N ALA A 466 -6.48 20.74 3.39
CA ALA A 466 -5.65 21.53 4.31
C ALA A 466 -5.34 20.79 5.63
N GLU A 467 -6.23 19.87 6.06
CA GLU A 467 -6.12 19.16 7.34
C GLU A 467 -5.21 17.93 7.25
N LEU A 468 -5.16 17.30 6.07
CA LEU A 468 -4.44 16.06 5.82
C LEU A 468 -3.30 16.30 4.81
N PRO A 469 -2.15 16.83 5.27
CA PRO A 469 -0.99 16.98 4.39
C PRO A 469 -0.38 15.62 4.01
N GLY A 470 0.42 15.60 2.94
CA GLY A 470 1.12 14.40 2.49
C GLY A 470 0.45 13.72 1.30
N GLU A 471 1.07 12.64 0.83
CA GLU A 471 0.69 11.94 -0.41
C GLU A 471 -0.48 10.97 -0.22
N GLU A 472 -0.62 10.39 0.97
CA GLU A 472 -1.76 9.52 1.29
C GLU A 472 -3.07 10.30 1.20
N ALA A 473 -4.12 9.64 0.74
CA ALA A 473 -5.37 10.31 0.41
C ALA A 473 -6.60 9.55 0.92
N LEU A 474 -7.79 9.95 0.47
CA LEU A 474 -9.04 9.28 0.80
C LEU A 474 -9.18 8.00 -0.03
N ASP A 475 -9.78 6.97 0.56
CA ASP A 475 -9.90 5.66 -0.07
C ASP A 475 -11.36 5.14 0.02
N GLY A 476 -11.64 4.06 0.71
CA GLY A 476 -12.98 3.50 0.79
C GLY A 476 -13.96 4.31 1.64
N MET A 477 -15.23 4.25 1.29
CA MET A 477 -16.29 5.00 1.96
C MET A 477 -17.58 4.18 2.09
N LYS A 478 -18.21 4.26 3.25
CA LYS A 478 -19.54 3.66 3.49
C LYS A 478 -20.40 4.58 4.34
N ILE A 479 -21.69 4.27 4.43
CA ILE A 479 -22.67 5.10 5.14
C ILE A 479 -23.54 4.24 6.09
N ASP A 480 -23.93 4.79 7.24
CA ASP A 480 -24.85 4.13 8.15
C ASP A 480 -26.33 4.46 7.85
N VAL A 481 -27.25 3.78 8.50
CA VAL A 481 -28.70 3.99 8.28
C VAL A 481 -29.20 5.38 8.72
N GLN A 482 -28.42 6.12 9.51
CA GLN A 482 -28.72 7.50 9.90
C GLN A 482 -28.13 8.53 8.94
N GLY A 483 -27.35 8.07 7.94
CA GLY A 483 -26.71 8.91 6.95
C GLY A 483 -25.35 9.46 7.40
N ASN A 484 -24.75 8.96 8.47
CA ASN A 484 -23.38 9.33 8.82
C ASN A 484 -22.42 8.64 7.88
N LEU A 485 -21.45 9.39 7.36
CA LEU A 485 -20.49 8.93 6.38
C LEU A 485 -19.19 8.53 7.07
N TYR A 486 -18.72 7.34 6.80
CA TYR A 486 -17.44 6.81 7.26
C TYR A 486 -16.50 6.73 6.06
N VAL A 487 -15.43 7.50 6.07
CA VAL A 487 -14.43 7.56 4.99
C VAL A 487 -13.06 7.23 5.55
N THR A 488 -12.33 6.38 4.85
CA THR A 488 -10.94 6.08 5.20
C THR A 488 -10.04 7.22 4.74
N ALA A 489 -9.13 7.61 5.60
CA ALA A 489 -8.23 8.74 5.43
C ALA A 489 -6.85 8.38 6.02
N PRO A 490 -5.79 9.16 5.76
CA PRO A 490 -4.45 8.88 6.27
C PRO A 490 -4.35 8.71 7.79
N ASP A 491 -5.21 9.38 8.54
CA ASP A 491 -5.25 9.37 10.00
C ASP A 491 -6.23 8.35 10.61
N GLY A 492 -7.00 7.65 9.77
CA GLY A 492 -7.96 6.63 10.19
C GLY A 492 -9.30 6.72 9.47
N VAL A 493 -10.36 6.16 10.06
CA VAL A 493 -11.72 6.24 9.55
C VAL A 493 -12.37 7.49 10.12
N ARG A 494 -12.54 8.51 9.31
CA ARG A 494 -13.23 9.76 9.70
C ARG A 494 -14.74 9.60 9.57
N VAL A 495 -15.47 10.04 10.58
CA VAL A 495 -16.91 9.94 10.66
C VAL A 495 -17.53 11.33 10.52
N TYR A 496 -18.39 11.50 9.52
CA TYR A 496 -19.07 12.76 9.25
C TYR A 496 -20.59 12.62 9.41
N SER A 497 -21.23 13.63 10.03
CA SER A 497 -22.69 13.70 10.05
C SER A 497 -23.26 13.94 8.65
N PRO A 498 -24.59 13.73 8.43
CA PRO A 498 -25.26 14.07 7.17
C PRO A 498 -25.12 15.55 6.75
N ALA A 499 -24.80 16.43 7.71
CA ALA A 499 -24.53 17.84 7.45
C ALA A 499 -23.06 18.16 7.11
N GLY A 500 -22.17 17.15 7.08
CA GLY A 500 -20.74 17.32 6.79
C GLY A 500 -19.89 17.74 7.99
N ARG A 501 -20.41 17.65 9.22
CA ARG A 501 -19.64 17.92 10.44
C ARG A 501 -18.80 16.71 10.79
N HIS A 502 -17.50 16.88 11.01
CA HIS A 502 -16.58 15.86 11.49
C HIS A 502 -16.91 15.51 12.95
N LEU A 503 -17.33 14.28 13.21
CA LEU A 503 -17.73 13.81 14.52
C LEU A 503 -16.57 13.21 15.30
N GLY A 504 -15.66 12.54 14.61
CA GLY A 504 -14.49 11.90 15.19
C GLY A 504 -13.75 11.00 14.20
N THR A 505 -12.62 10.45 14.64
CA THR A 505 -11.78 9.56 13.84
C THR A 505 -11.48 8.27 14.60
N ILE A 506 -11.70 7.12 13.95
CA ILE A 506 -11.35 5.80 14.48
C ILE A 506 -9.99 5.42 13.92
N THR A 507 -8.97 5.29 14.76
CA THR A 507 -7.60 4.96 14.37
C THR A 507 -7.28 3.51 14.70
N ALA A 508 -6.85 2.75 13.70
CA ALA A 508 -6.37 1.38 13.84
C ALA A 508 -4.82 1.33 13.79
N PRO A 509 -4.17 0.23 14.21
CA PRO A 509 -2.71 0.09 14.16
C PRO A 509 -2.12 0.11 12.74
N ARG A 510 -2.94 -0.04 11.71
CA ARG A 510 -2.58 0.05 10.28
C ARG A 510 -3.48 1.03 9.57
N VAL A 511 -2.99 1.62 8.50
CA VAL A 511 -3.80 2.48 7.62
C VAL A 511 -4.96 1.68 7.07
N VAL A 512 -6.17 2.19 7.27
CA VAL A 512 -7.41 1.58 6.78
C VAL A 512 -7.69 2.08 5.38
N HIS A 513 -7.86 1.16 4.44
CA HIS A 513 -8.11 1.47 3.03
C HIS A 513 -9.58 1.36 2.67
N ASN A 514 -10.30 0.38 3.22
CA ASN A 514 -11.74 0.24 2.97
C ASN A 514 -12.46 -0.40 4.16
N LEU A 515 -13.78 -0.35 4.16
CA LEU A 515 -14.61 -0.82 5.26
C LEU A 515 -15.94 -1.41 4.76
N ALA A 516 -16.54 -2.29 5.57
CA ALA A 516 -17.89 -2.79 5.33
C ALA A 516 -18.61 -3.11 6.63
N TRP A 517 -19.89 -2.81 6.70
CA TRP A 517 -20.72 -3.33 7.76
C TRP A 517 -21.08 -4.79 7.54
N GLY A 518 -21.22 -5.54 8.63
CA GLY A 518 -21.64 -6.92 8.63
C GLY A 518 -22.17 -7.36 9.99
N GLY A 519 -22.16 -8.68 10.23
CA GLY A 519 -22.83 -9.27 11.36
C GLY A 519 -24.33 -9.51 11.08
N SER A 520 -25.00 -10.24 11.96
CA SER A 520 -26.42 -10.58 11.79
C SER A 520 -27.35 -9.36 11.90
N ASP A 521 -26.91 -8.34 12.59
CA ASP A 521 -27.64 -7.11 12.92
C ASP A 521 -27.08 -5.84 12.25
N GLY A 522 -25.98 -5.97 11.50
CA GLY A 522 -25.33 -4.86 10.81
C GLY A 522 -24.51 -3.92 11.70
N HIS A 523 -24.20 -4.30 12.94
CA HIS A 523 -23.46 -3.45 13.88
C HIS A 523 -21.95 -3.75 13.93
N THR A 524 -21.47 -4.75 13.21
CA THR A 524 -20.03 -5.02 13.11
C THR A 524 -19.45 -4.30 11.91
N LEU A 525 -18.50 -3.39 12.15
CA LEU A 525 -17.75 -2.71 11.10
C LEU A 525 -16.41 -3.43 10.90
N PHE A 526 -16.21 -4.00 9.70
CA PHE A 526 -14.97 -4.62 9.28
C PHE A 526 -14.08 -3.57 8.61
N LEU A 527 -12.77 -3.61 8.88
CA LEU A 527 -11.79 -2.68 8.36
C LEU A 527 -10.72 -3.46 7.60
N CYS A 528 -10.58 -3.20 6.31
CA CYS A 528 -9.46 -3.62 5.49
C CYS A 528 -8.32 -2.61 5.69
N ALA A 529 -7.20 -3.05 6.29
CA ALA A 529 -6.15 -2.16 6.72
C ALA A 529 -4.77 -2.72 6.36
N SER A 530 -4.22 -2.24 5.25
CA SER A 530 -2.94 -2.68 4.69
C SER A 530 -2.86 -4.22 4.57
N ASP A 531 -2.08 -4.88 5.39
CA ASP A 531 -1.86 -6.33 5.42
C ASP A 531 -2.78 -7.09 6.39
N ARG A 532 -3.83 -6.41 6.93
CA ARG A 532 -4.64 -6.94 8.04
C ARG A 532 -6.13 -6.69 7.87
N LEU A 533 -6.91 -7.56 8.48
CA LEU A 533 -8.35 -7.42 8.64
C LEU A 533 -8.69 -7.17 10.11
N TYR A 534 -9.45 -6.12 10.39
CA TYR A 534 -9.96 -5.82 11.74
C TYR A 534 -11.48 -5.78 11.78
N ARG A 535 -12.04 -5.81 12.99
CA ARG A 535 -13.43 -5.46 13.27
C ARG A 535 -13.58 -4.59 14.51
N ILE A 536 -14.62 -3.77 14.52
CA ILE A 536 -15.10 -2.98 15.65
C ILE A 536 -16.62 -3.07 15.68
N ASP A 537 -17.20 -3.18 16.86
CA ASP A 537 -18.64 -3.14 17.01
C ASP A 537 -19.10 -1.70 17.26
N VAL A 538 -20.11 -1.25 16.51
CA VAL A 538 -20.64 0.12 16.52
C VAL A 538 -22.11 0.13 16.92
N LEU A 539 -22.65 1.30 17.32
CA LEU A 539 -24.00 1.42 17.89
C LEU A 539 -25.08 1.63 16.82
N VAL A 540 -24.70 2.05 15.63
CA VAL A 540 -25.61 2.28 14.51
C VAL A 540 -25.26 1.33 13.38
N PRO A 541 -26.24 0.57 12.86
CA PRO A 541 -25.97 -0.36 11.77
C PRO A 541 -25.69 0.38 10.46
N GLY A 542 -24.90 -0.23 9.60
CA GLY A 542 -24.62 0.30 8.28
C GLY A 542 -25.71 0.04 7.27
N MET A 543 -25.69 0.81 6.19
CA MET A 543 -26.42 0.44 4.97
C MET A 543 -25.74 -0.80 4.38
N LEU A 544 -26.47 -1.91 4.40
CA LEU A 544 -25.99 -3.15 3.79
C LEU A 544 -26.51 -3.23 2.34
N PRO A 545 -25.71 -3.78 1.39
CA PRO A 545 -26.13 -3.95 -0.01
C PRO A 545 -27.39 -4.75 -0.19
#